data_a44dc994bca0d42b7fdf11ab385f3789
#
_entry.id   a44dc994bca0d42b7fdf11ab385f3789
#
_cell.length_a   1.000
_cell.length_b   1.000
_cell.length_c   1.000
_cell.angle_alpha   90.00
_cell.angle_beta   90.00
_cell.angle_gamma   90.00
#
_symmetry.space_group_name_H-M   'P 1'
#
loop_
_entity.id
_entity.type
_entity.pdbx_description
1 polymer ?
#
loop_
_entity_poly.entity_id
_entity_poly.type
_entity_poly.pdbx_seq_one_letter_code
_entity_poly.pdbx_strand_id
1 'polypeptide(L)'
;YQWRYGFTLPSEMVRLINVKSPNGAPEFPHSFCDYEVEANCTNGSKILLCNAPDPIVTYVKYVDNPSLYPSYFVECVVLRLAAMLVGPIRRTDSATQTAAAILNQYAQALSAAKTLDARASLQERPRFIASQLRARMV
;
A
#
# COMPACT_ATOMS: atom_id res chain seq x y z
N TYR A 1 -8.74 -11.24 28.37
CA TYR A 1 -7.86 -10.85 27.21
C TYR A 1 -8.28 -11.65 26.00
N GLN A 2 -8.60 -10.97 24.90
CA GLN A 2 -9.12 -11.57 23.68
C GLN A 2 -7.98 -12.15 22.79
N TRP A 3 -6.74 -11.62 22.95
CA TRP A 3 -5.59 -11.94 22.12
C TRP A 3 -4.52 -12.71 22.88
N ARG A 4 -3.94 -13.72 22.20
CA ARG A 4 -2.92 -14.61 22.80
C ARG A 4 -1.49 -14.09 22.63
N TYR A 5 -1.24 -13.38 21.51
CA TYR A 5 0.09 -12.89 21.16
C TYR A 5 0.07 -11.41 20.80
N GLY A 6 1.16 -10.70 21.15
CA GLY A 6 1.39 -9.31 20.79
C GLY A 6 2.76 -9.15 20.12
N PHE A 7 2.81 -8.51 18.95
CA PHE A 7 4.03 -8.30 18.16
C PHE A 7 4.23 -6.82 17.91
N THR A 8 5.46 -6.33 18.17
CA THR A 8 5.81 -4.95 17.84
C THR A 8 5.94 -4.79 16.33
N LEU A 9 5.22 -3.82 15.78
CA LEU A 9 5.28 -3.51 14.35
C LEU A 9 6.45 -2.56 14.04
N PRO A 10 7.05 -2.64 12.82
CA PRO A 10 8.11 -1.74 12.41
C PRO A 10 7.66 -0.27 12.43
N SER A 11 8.55 0.64 12.88
CA SER A 11 8.26 2.08 12.94
C SER A 11 7.98 2.70 11.56
N GLU A 12 8.57 2.15 10.52
CA GLU A 12 8.40 2.55 9.12
C GLU A 12 7.08 2.07 8.48
N MET A 13 6.26 1.34 9.23
CA MET A 13 4.95 0.88 8.77
C MET A 13 3.95 2.02 8.73
N VAL A 14 3.47 2.35 7.53
CA VAL A 14 2.40 3.33 7.31
C VAL A 14 1.03 2.72 7.58
N ARG A 15 0.75 1.58 6.95
CA ARG A 15 -0.54 0.90 7.03
C ARG A 15 -0.38 -0.61 6.91
N LEU A 16 -1.06 -1.34 7.76
CA LEU A 16 -1.19 -2.79 7.67
C LEU A 16 -2.23 -3.14 6.62
N ILE A 17 -1.94 -4.14 5.77
CA ILE A 17 -2.84 -4.61 4.72
C ILE A 17 -3.55 -5.88 5.18
N ASN A 18 -2.79 -6.89 5.61
CA ASN A 18 -3.35 -8.15 6.09
C ASN A 18 -2.37 -8.88 7.03
N VAL A 19 -2.93 -9.82 7.76
CA VAL A 19 -2.20 -10.75 8.64
C VAL A 19 -2.62 -12.17 8.25
N LYS A 20 -1.64 -13.05 8.02
CA LYS A 20 -1.84 -14.44 7.64
C LYS A 20 -1.17 -15.36 8.66
N SER A 21 -1.76 -16.54 8.90
CA SER A 21 -1.10 -17.60 9.65
C SER A 21 -0.35 -18.54 8.70
N PRO A 22 0.90 -18.92 8.99
CA PRO A 22 1.63 -19.92 8.21
C PRO A 22 1.04 -21.34 8.39
N ASN A 23 0.31 -21.59 9.47
CA ASN A 23 -0.27 -22.88 9.82
C ASN A 23 -1.65 -23.12 9.21
N GLY A 24 -1.91 -22.60 8.01
CA GLY A 24 -3.13 -22.92 7.25
C GLY A 24 -3.17 -24.40 6.85
N ALA A 25 -4.39 -24.92 6.60
CA ALA A 25 -4.55 -26.26 6.01
C ALA A 25 -3.80 -26.34 4.67
N PRO A 26 -3.33 -27.55 4.24
CA PRO A 26 -2.59 -27.71 2.97
C PRO A 26 -3.28 -27.14 1.74
N GLU A 27 -4.63 -27.10 1.76
CA GLU A 27 -5.47 -26.50 0.71
C GLU A 27 -5.53 -24.96 0.81
N PHE A 28 -5.24 -24.41 1.99
CA PHE A 28 -5.23 -22.97 2.28
C PHE A 28 -3.97 -22.62 3.09
N PRO A 29 -2.79 -22.61 2.45
CA PRO A 29 -1.50 -22.46 3.14
C PRO A 29 -1.37 -21.16 3.93
N HIS A 30 -2.25 -20.19 3.68
CA HIS A 30 -2.28 -18.89 4.37
C HIS A 30 -3.72 -18.51 4.67
N SER A 31 -4.21 -18.86 5.85
CA SER A 31 -5.49 -18.32 6.34
C SER A 31 -5.30 -16.91 6.88
N PHE A 32 -6.25 -16.03 6.60
CA PHE A 32 -6.31 -14.71 7.23
C PHE A 32 -6.61 -14.90 8.72
N CYS A 33 -5.90 -14.14 9.55
CA CYS A 33 -6.14 -14.10 10.98
C CYS A 33 -6.87 -12.82 11.36
N ASP A 34 -7.78 -12.92 12.32
CA ASP A 34 -8.30 -11.75 13.00
C ASP A 34 -7.17 -11.10 13.78
N TYR A 35 -7.13 -9.78 13.74
CA TYR A 35 -6.10 -9.00 14.41
C TYR A 35 -6.63 -7.65 14.86
N GLU A 36 -5.93 -7.07 15.81
CA GLU A 36 -6.13 -5.70 16.27
C GLU A 36 -4.79 -4.97 16.34
N VAL A 37 -4.78 -3.68 16.07
CA VAL A 37 -3.58 -2.86 16.17
C VAL A 37 -3.80 -1.81 17.23
N GLU A 38 -2.99 -1.87 18.28
CA GLU A 38 -3.00 -0.92 19.36
C GLU A 38 -1.72 -0.08 19.39
N ALA A 39 -1.80 1.10 19.99
CA ALA A 39 -0.63 1.90 20.31
C ALA A 39 -0.16 1.58 21.71
N ASN A 40 1.12 1.26 21.86
CA ASN A 40 1.74 1.13 23.19
C ASN A 40 1.85 2.51 23.84
N CYS A 41 1.11 2.72 24.91
CA CYS A 41 1.09 3.99 25.64
C CYS A 41 2.45 4.39 26.24
N THR A 42 3.37 3.42 26.44
CA THR A 42 4.67 3.67 27.09
C THR A 42 5.71 4.22 26.12
N ASN A 43 5.76 3.72 24.89
CA ASN A 43 6.80 4.06 23.91
C ASN A 43 6.26 4.52 22.55
N GLY A 44 4.95 4.62 22.40
CA GLY A 44 4.30 5.04 21.14
C GLY A 44 4.44 4.04 19.99
N SER A 45 5.00 2.85 20.21
CA SER A 45 5.10 1.82 19.17
C SER A 45 3.72 1.20 18.89
N LYS A 46 3.53 0.75 17.64
CA LYS A 46 2.32 0.00 17.28
C LYS A 46 2.52 -1.48 17.62
N ILE A 47 1.52 -2.08 18.24
CA ILE A 47 1.49 -3.50 18.58
C ILE A 47 0.38 -4.17 17.78
N LEU A 48 0.73 -5.27 17.14
CA LEU A 48 -0.21 -6.18 16.49
C LEU A 48 -0.62 -7.24 17.51
N LEU A 49 -1.91 -7.35 17.79
CA LEU A 49 -2.51 -8.37 18.64
C LEU A 49 -3.19 -9.41 17.73
N CYS A 50 -2.87 -10.68 17.92
CA CYS A 50 -3.47 -11.78 17.15
C CYS A 50 -3.37 -13.12 17.89
N ASN A 51 -4.04 -14.15 17.35
CA ASN A 51 -4.04 -15.50 17.92
C ASN A 51 -3.08 -16.46 17.19
N ALA A 52 -2.33 -16.00 16.19
CA ALA A 52 -1.32 -16.78 15.50
C ALA A 52 0.05 -16.63 16.17
N PRO A 53 0.80 -17.73 16.41
CA PRO A 53 2.12 -17.66 17.04
C PRO A 53 3.18 -17.02 16.15
N ASP A 54 3.10 -17.22 14.81
CA ASP A 54 4.05 -16.71 13.82
C ASP A 54 3.31 -16.02 12.66
N PRO A 55 2.74 -14.83 12.86
CA PRO A 55 1.95 -14.16 11.85
C PRO A 55 2.82 -13.61 10.71
N ILE A 56 2.39 -13.85 9.47
CA ILE A 56 2.96 -13.20 8.28
C ILE A 56 2.20 -11.90 8.06
N VAL A 57 2.89 -10.78 8.20
CA VAL A 57 2.30 -9.45 8.12
C VAL A 57 2.65 -8.81 6.78
N THR A 58 1.63 -8.39 6.04
CA THR A 58 1.80 -7.59 4.82
C THR A 58 1.41 -6.14 5.13
N TYR A 59 2.30 -5.21 4.87
CA TYR A 59 2.08 -3.80 5.20
C TYR A 59 2.65 -2.85 4.14
N VAL A 60 2.16 -1.62 4.14
CA VAL A 60 2.71 -0.51 3.35
C VAL A 60 3.84 0.12 4.16
N LYS A 61 5.04 0.13 3.57
CA LYS A 61 6.23 0.70 4.16
C LYS A 61 6.41 2.15 3.69
N TYR A 62 6.86 3.02 4.59
CA TYR A 62 7.36 4.33 4.24
C TYR A 62 8.74 4.19 3.57
N VAL A 63 8.91 4.80 2.41
CA VAL A 63 10.16 4.73 1.63
C VAL A 63 10.74 6.13 1.46
N ASP A 64 11.88 6.37 2.08
CA ASP A 64 12.62 7.63 1.99
C ASP A 64 13.55 7.71 0.79
N ASN A 65 14.00 6.57 0.28
CA ASN A 65 14.98 6.52 -0.78
C ASN A 65 14.35 6.77 -2.15
N PRO A 66 14.62 7.91 -2.82
CA PRO A 66 14.06 8.24 -4.12
C PRO A 66 14.42 7.23 -5.24
N SER A 67 15.55 6.52 -5.09
CA SER A 67 15.98 5.52 -6.07
C SER A 67 15.04 4.31 -6.16
N LEU A 68 14.20 4.12 -5.15
CA LEU A 68 13.21 3.04 -5.11
C LEU A 68 11.84 3.47 -5.66
N TYR A 69 11.68 4.73 -6.06
CA TYR A 69 10.41 5.22 -6.57
C TYR A 69 10.16 4.70 -7.98
N PRO A 70 8.97 4.15 -8.25
CA PRO A 70 8.57 3.79 -9.60
C PRO A 70 8.54 5.01 -10.52
N SER A 71 8.90 4.85 -11.79
CA SER A 71 8.97 5.95 -12.77
C SER A 71 7.66 6.73 -12.90
N TYR A 72 6.51 6.04 -12.88
CA TYR A 72 5.20 6.69 -12.92
C TYR A 72 4.90 7.55 -11.69
N PHE A 73 5.44 7.21 -10.52
CA PHE A 73 5.33 8.02 -9.32
C PHE A 73 6.22 9.26 -9.39
N VAL A 74 7.45 9.10 -9.89
CA VAL A 74 8.37 10.22 -10.10
C VAL A 74 7.76 11.26 -11.04
N GLU A 75 7.15 10.85 -12.14
CA GLU A 75 6.44 11.74 -13.07
C GLU A 75 5.33 12.55 -12.36
N CYS A 76 4.53 11.90 -11.54
CA CYS A 76 3.49 12.59 -10.75
C CYS A 76 4.10 13.63 -9.79
N VAL A 77 5.21 13.31 -9.13
CA VAL A 77 5.90 14.24 -8.21
C VAL A 77 6.45 15.44 -8.97
N VAL A 78 7.08 15.21 -10.14
CA VAL A 78 7.63 16.29 -10.99
C VAL A 78 6.52 17.23 -11.45
N LEU A 79 5.41 16.71 -11.97
CA LEU A 79 4.27 17.54 -12.42
C LEU A 79 3.66 18.33 -11.27
N ARG A 80 3.51 17.73 -10.09
CA ARG A 80 3.00 18.42 -8.92
C ARG A 80 3.91 19.53 -8.46
N LEU A 81 5.22 19.27 -8.40
CA LEU A 81 6.23 20.27 -8.03
C LEU A 81 6.28 21.41 -9.05
N ALA A 82 6.26 21.09 -10.34
CA ALA A 82 6.22 22.09 -11.41
C ALA A 82 5.02 23.02 -11.27
N ALA A 83 3.81 22.48 -11.03
CA ALA A 83 2.61 23.29 -10.81
C ALA A 83 2.75 24.24 -9.62
N MET A 84 3.39 23.82 -8.53
CA MET A 84 3.62 24.65 -7.34
C MET A 84 4.65 25.76 -7.59
N LEU A 85 5.64 25.52 -8.44
CA LEU A 85 6.73 26.46 -8.71
C LEU A 85 6.40 27.51 -9.79
N VAL A 86 5.35 27.30 -10.60
CA VAL A 86 4.97 28.25 -11.66
C VAL A 86 4.70 29.65 -11.11
N GLY A 87 3.96 29.77 -10.02
CA GLY A 87 3.60 31.05 -9.41
C GLY A 87 4.85 31.86 -8.98
N PRO A 88 5.69 31.30 -8.10
CA PRO A 88 6.91 31.99 -7.63
C PRO A 88 7.89 32.34 -8.75
N ILE A 89 8.01 31.49 -9.80
CA ILE A 89 8.99 31.69 -10.87
C ILE A 89 8.53 32.68 -11.93
N ARG A 90 7.30 32.54 -12.40
CA ARG A 90 6.82 33.33 -13.57
C ARG A 90 6.31 34.73 -13.23
N ARG A 91 5.77 34.99 -12.06
CA ARG A 91 5.24 36.28 -11.60
C ARG A 91 4.39 37.06 -12.64
N THR A 92 3.72 36.36 -13.56
CA THR A 92 2.91 36.93 -14.65
C THR A 92 1.48 36.49 -14.52
N ASP A 93 0.54 37.26 -15.09
CA ASP A 93 -0.90 36.93 -15.07
C ASP A 93 -1.22 35.59 -15.74
N SER A 94 -0.37 35.11 -16.64
CA SER A 94 -0.49 33.80 -17.28
C SER A 94 -0.02 32.61 -16.40
N ALA A 95 0.58 32.90 -15.24
CA ALA A 95 1.09 31.83 -14.34
C ALA A 95 -0.04 30.91 -13.84
N THR A 96 -1.20 31.46 -13.55
CA THR A 96 -2.38 30.70 -13.10
C THR A 96 -2.89 29.73 -14.17
N GLN A 97 -2.95 30.15 -15.43
CA GLN A 97 -3.36 29.30 -16.54
C GLN A 97 -2.34 28.16 -16.79
N THR A 98 -1.05 28.49 -16.72
CA THR A 98 0.01 27.49 -16.86
C THR A 98 -0.03 26.48 -15.71
N ALA A 99 -0.23 26.93 -14.48
CA ALA A 99 -0.36 26.05 -13.33
C ALA A 99 -1.58 25.12 -13.45
N ALA A 100 -2.72 25.63 -13.92
CA ALA A 100 -3.92 24.84 -14.17
C ALA A 100 -3.71 23.78 -15.25
N ALA A 101 -3.01 24.11 -16.34
CA ALA A 101 -2.68 23.15 -17.39
C ALA A 101 -1.79 22.00 -16.87
N ILE A 102 -0.77 22.31 -16.05
CA ILE A 102 0.12 21.31 -15.43
C ILE A 102 -0.65 20.45 -14.42
N LEU A 103 -1.58 21.04 -13.65
CA LEU A 103 -2.43 20.28 -12.73
C LEU A 103 -3.35 19.29 -13.45
N ASN A 104 -3.85 19.64 -14.62
CA ASN A 104 -4.62 18.71 -15.46
C ASN A 104 -3.76 17.53 -15.96
N GLN A 105 -2.53 17.79 -16.39
CA GLN A 105 -1.57 16.74 -16.74
C GLN A 105 -1.25 15.84 -15.53
N TYR A 106 -1.04 16.44 -14.35
CA TYR A 106 -0.84 15.71 -13.11
C TYR A 106 -2.03 14.78 -12.78
N ALA A 107 -3.27 15.26 -12.94
CA ALA A 107 -4.46 14.45 -12.68
C ALA A 107 -4.54 13.23 -13.60
N GLN A 108 -4.17 13.38 -14.88
CA GLN A 108 -4.10 12.29 -15.85
C GLN A 108 -2.99 11.29 -15.48
N ALA A 109 -1.78 11.77 -15.19
CA ALA A 109 -0.65 10.94 -14.78
C ALA A 109 -0.96 10.17 -13.49
N LEU A 110 -1.60 10.82 -12.51
CA LEU A 110 -2.01 10.18 -11.27
C LEU A 110 -3.05 9.06 -11.49
N SER A 111 -4.00 9.27 -12.39
CA SER A 111 -4.98 8.24 -12.75
C SER A 111 -4.31 7.02 -13.39
N ALA A 112 -3.39 7.26 -14.33
CA ALA A 112 -2.60 6.20 -14.96
C ALA A 112 -1.73 5.44 -13.93
N ALA A 113 -1.04 6.17 -13.05
CA ALA A 113 -0.21 5.60 -11.99
C ALA A 113 -1.02 4.69 -11.05
N LYS A 114 -2.20 5.12 -10.62
CA LYS A 114 -3.11 4.30 -9.80
C LYS A 114 -3.53 3.01 -10.50
N THR A 115 -3.77 3.07 -11.80
CA THR A 115 -4.14 1.89 -12.60
C THR A 115 -2.99 0.89 -12.70
N LEU A 116 -1.76 1.37 -12.90
CA LEU A 116 -0.55 0.53 -12.95
C LEU A 116 -0.28 -0.14 -11.60
N ASP A 117 -0.38 0.62 -10.51
CA ASP A 117 -0.20 0.10 -9.15
C ASP A 117 -1.26 -0.97 -8.80
N ALA A 118 -2.52 -0.73 -9.14
CA ALA A 118 -3.60 -1.70 -8.95
C ALA A 118 -3.36 -2.99 -9.74
N ARG A 119 -2.82 -2.91 -10.96
CA ARG A 119 -2.47 -4.08 -11.78
C ARG A 119 -1.30 -4.88 -11.18
N ALA A 120 -0.27 -4.20 -10.68
CA ALA A 120 0.85 -4.84 -10.02
C ALA A 120 0.40 -5.62 -8.78
N SER A 121 -0.51 -5.05 -7.98
CA SER A 121 -1.05 -5.72 -6.78
C SER A 121 -1.96 -6.90 -7.09
N LEU A 122 -2.60 -6.94 -8.27
CA LEU A 122 -3.47 -8.06 -8.69
C LEU A 122 -2.68 -9.32 -9.06
N GLN A 123 -1.44 -9.20 -9.52
CA GLN A 123 -0.58 -10.35 -9.87
C GLN A 123 -0.21 -11.22 -8.64
N GLU A 124 -0.24 -10.66 -7.45
CA GLU A 124 0.08 -11.39 -6.20
C GLU A 124 -1.11 -12.14 -5.60
N ARG A 125 -2.32 -11.97 -6.15
CA ARG A 125 -3.49 -12.71 -5.64
C ARG A 125 -3.44 -14.15 -6.16
N PRO A 126 -3.33 -15.16 -5.27
CA PRO A 126 -3.46 -16.54 -5.69
C PRO A 126 -4.84 -16.71 -6.37
N ARG A 127 -4.84 -17.22 -7.60
CA ARG A 127 -6.08 -17.55 -8.28
C ARG A 127 -6.76 -18.67 -7.48
N PHE A 128 -7.80 -18.35 -6.75
CA PHE A 128 -8.72 -19.34 -6.18
C PHE A 128 -9.37 -20.09 -7.33
N ILE A 129 -8.83 -21.24 -7.69
CA ILE A 129 -9.57 -22.22 -8.44
C ILE A 129 -10.43 -22.91 -7.39
N ALA A 130 -11.71 -22.53 -7.33
CA ALA A 130 -12.66 -23.17 -6.43
C ALA A 130 -12.55 -24.69 -6.62
N SER A 131 -12.38 -25.43 -5.52
CA SER A 131 -12.29 -26.91 -5.53
C SER A 131 -13.45 -27.57 -6.26
N GLN A 132 -14.59 -26.90 -6.34
CA GLN A 132 -15.77 -27.29 -7.11
C GLN A 132 -15.56 -27.32 -8.63
N LEU A 133 -14.62 -26.56 -9.19
CA LEU A 133 -14.27 -26.63 -10.61
C LEU A 133 -13.36 -27.83 -10.93
N ARG A 134 -12.55 -28.30 -9.98
CA ARG A 134 -11.73 -29.52 -10.13
C ARG A 134 -12.57 -30.79 -10.15
N ALA A 135 -13.69 -30.84 -9.43
CA ALA A 135 -14.59 -32.00 -9.39
C ALA A 135 -15.39 -32.20 -10.70
N ARG A 136 -15.42 -31.23 -11.60
CA ARG A 136 -16.11 -31.30 -12.90
C ARG A 136 -15.22 -31.70 -14.08
N MET A 137 -13.93 -31.88 -13.85
CA MET A 137 -12.92 -32.22 -14.88
C MET A 137 -12.41 -33.68 -14.77
N VAL A 138 -13.11 -34.54 -13.99
CA VAL A 138 -12.87 -35.98 -13.93
C VAL A 138 -14.01 -36.72 -14.59
#